data_20258ad4d50f42e8b24a634cf74d5d78
#
_entry.id   20258ad4d50f42e8b24a634cf74d5d78
#
_cell.length_a   1.000
_cell.length_b   1.000
_cell.length_c   1.000
_cell.angle_alpha   90.00
_cell.angle_beta   90.00
_cell.angle_gamma   90.00
#
_symmetry.space_group_name_H-M   'P 1'
#
loop_
_entity.id
_entity.type
_entity.pdbx_description
1 polymer ?
#
loop_
_entity_poly.entity_id
_entity_poly.type
_entity_poly.pdbx_seq_one_letter_code
_entity_poly.pdbx_strand_id
1 'polypeptide(L)'
;MKEKPGEVTRWSEISCYHCGNRERATKEKPKKREEKDMEHKGTKRIETGRLLLRAFQLGDAEPMYRNWASDPEVTKFLTWPTHKSVEVSQAVVDSWVKESAGAKYYQWAIVPKELGEPIGSISAVRINDETDSATIGYCIGRAWWGQGIVAEALGAVISFFFDEVGANCVNACHDPRNPNSGKVMRKSGMTYEGTWRAGGVNNQGICDEVWYSVLRKEYEAAREKGSEIQIYAEQITAKAEKASISRQILEALPEWFGIPEAREAYINDSREQLFFAAFDKASRQPVGFLCLKETGKETAELAVMGVCREYHRQGIGRALFSGARKCAEEKGYEFLQVKTVQMGHYEEYDATNRFYQGLGFKEFEVFPALWGEQNPCQIYVMGLKGIS
;
A
#
# COMPACT_ATOMS: atom_id res chain seq x y z
N MET A 1 -21.92 69.83 9.80
CA MET A 1 -21.67 69.22 8.51
C MET A 1 -21.73 67.71 8.71
N LYS A 2 -22.71 67.07 8.07
CA LYS A 2 -22.98 65.62 8.19
C LYS A 2 -22.31 64.93 7.04
N GLU A 3 -21.34 64.04 7.31
CA GLU A 3 -20.79 63.11 6.32
C GLU A 3 -21.70 61.91 6.18
N LYS A 4 -21.93 61.50 4.93
CA LYS A 4 -22.72 60.33 4.52
C LYS A 4 -21.82 59.08 4.48
N PRO A 5 -22.33 57.87 4.78
CA PRO A 5 -21.55 56.64 4.67
C PRO A 5 -21.41 56.21 3.23
N GLY A 6 -20.18 55.75 2.87
CA GLY A 6 -19.81 55.29 1.55
C GLY A 6 -20.40 53.92 1.22
N GLU A 7 -20.78 53.75 -0.05
CA GLU A 7 -21.32 52.53 -0.66
C GLU A 7 -20.29 51.40 -0.73
N VAL A 8 -20.72 50.22 -0.31
CA VAL A 8 -20.01 48.98 -0.52
C VAL A 8 -20.26 48.50 -1.96
N THR A 9 -19.26 48.61 -2.80
CA THR A 9 -19.31 48.10 -4.17
C THR A 9 -19.27 46.57 -4.18
N ARG A 10 -20.33 46.01 -4.72
CA ARG A 10 -20.55 44.60 -4.98
C ARG A 10 -19.67 44.17 -6.14
N TRP A 11 -18.77 43.21 -5.92
CA TRP A 11 -18.01 42.54 -6.98
C TRP A 11 -18.88 41.44 -7.61
N SER A 12 -19.64 41.81 -8.62
CA SER A 12 -20.23 40.89 -9.60
C SER A 12 -19.98 41.50 -10.97
N GLU A 13 -19.58 40.66 -11.93
CA GLU A 13 -19.35 40.95 -13.36
C GLU A 13 -17.92 41.37 -13.75
N ILE A 14 -17.04 40.36 -13.88
CA ILE A 14 -15.99 40.43 -14.90
C ILE A 14 -16.44 39.58 -16.09
N SER A 15 -17.09 40.26 -17.02
CA SER A 15 -17.39 39.73 -18.34
C SER A 15 -16.12 39.74 -19.20
N CYS A 16 -15.72 38.58 -19.68
CA CYS A 16 -14.63 38.43 -20.63
C CYS A 16 -15.10 38.90 -22.02
N TYR A 17 -14.80 40.16 -22.37
CA TYR A 17 -14.93 40.64 -23.78
C TYR A 17 -13.67 40.24 -24.55
N HIS A 18 -13.77 39.18 -25.38
CA HIS A 18 -13.13 39.08 -26.71
C HIS A 18 -13.55 37.78 -27.39
N CYS A 19 -14.57 37.89 -28.26
CA CYS A 19 -14.62 37.03 -29.45
C CYS A 19 -15.55 37.69 -30.47
N GLY A 20 -14.94 38.18 -31.52
CA GLY A 20 -15.61 38.67 -32.70
C GLY A 20 -16.34 37.57 -33.47
N ASN A 21 -17.34 38.00 -34.20
CA ASN A 21 -18.20 37.27 -35.15
C ASN A 21 -17.57 36.03 -35.77
N ARG A 22 -18.14 34.88 -35.51
CA ARG A 22 -18.18 33.72 -36.43
C ARG A 22 -19.55 33.07 -36.42
N GLU A 23 -19.92 32.67 -37.60
CA GLU A 23 -21.18 32.12 -38.05
C GLU A 23 -21.81 31.05 -37.16
N ARG A 24 -23.14 31.00 -37.15
CA ARG A 24 -23.97 30.00 -36.46
C ARG A 24 -23.61 28.57 -36.89
N ALA A 25 -22.66 27.97 -36.22
CA ALA A 25 -22.54 26.52 -36.14
C ALA A 25 -23.63 26.03 -35.19
N THR A 26 -24.47 25.14 -35.64
CA THR A 26 -25.42 24.39 -34.82
C THR A 26 -24.67 23.76 -33.65
N LYS A 27 -24.92 24.26 -32.44
CA LYS A 27 -24.39 23.64 -31.21
C LYS A 27 -25.02 22.27 -31.10
N GLU A 28 -24.34 21.22 -31.54
CA GLU A 28 -24.59 19.90 -31.05
C GLU A 28 -24.43 19.96 -29.52
N LYS A 29 -25.51 19.64 -28.81
CA LYS A 29 -25.43 19.43 -27.36
C LYS A 29 -24.36 18.36 -27.12
N PRO A 30 -23.43 18.55 -26.16
CA PRO A 30 -22.48 17.50 -25.83
C PRO A 30 -23.29 16.24 -25.56
N LYS A 31 -22.92 15.13 -26.20
CA LYS A 31 -23.52 13.82 -25.93
C LYS A 31 -23.50 13.63 -24.43
N LYS A 32 -24.70 13.48 -23.80
CA LYS A 32 -24.78 13.04 -22.41
C LYS A 32 -23.94 11.79 -22.32
N ARG A 33 -22.94 11.82 -21.46
CA ARG A 33 -22.25 10.63 -21.00
C ARG A 33 -23.31 9.65 -20.51
N GLU A 34 -23.36 8.46 -21.07
CA GLU A 34 -24.03 7.31 -20.45
C GLU A 34 -23.11 6.81 -19.30
N GLU A 35 -22.80 7.69 -18.35
CA GLU A 35 -22.08 7.33 -17.14
C GLU A 35 -23.10 7.15 -16.04
N LYS A 36 -23.07 5.98 -15.46
CA LYS A 36 -23.91 5.58 -14.35
C LYS A 36 -23.50 6.44 -13.15
N ASP A 37 -24.41 7.25 -12.62
CA ASP A 37 -24.21 8.03 -11.39
C ASP A 37 -23.73 7.11 -10.25
N MET A 38 -22.97 7.65 -9.28
CA MET A 38 -22.54 6.88 -8.10
C MET A 38 -23.73 6.22 -7.40
N GLU A 39 -23.65 4.93 -7.18
CA GLU A 39 -24.63 4.16 -6.42
C GLU A 39 -24.13 3.98 -4.98
N HIS A 40 -24.61 4.83 -4.07
CA HIS A 40 -24.17 4.82 -2.70
C HIS A 40 -24.56 3.53 -1.96
N LYS A 41 -23.59 2.88 -1.33
CA LYS A 41 -23.76 1.59 -0.64
C LYS A 41 -23.63 1.69 0.88
N GLY A 42 -23.22 2.87 1.41
CA GLY A 42 -22.85 3.04 2.82
C GLY A 42 -21.61 2.22 3.22
N THR A 43 -21.37 2.17 4.50
CA THR A 43 -20.22 1.44 5.08
C THR A 43 -20.43 -0.07 4.99
N LYS A 44 -20.04 -0.69 3.88
CA LYS A 44 -20.03 -2.15 3.70
C LYS A 44 -18.80 -2.77 4.35
N ARG A 45 -18.93 -4.02 4.80
CA ARG A 45 -17.80 -4.83 5.26
C ARG A 45 -16.88 -5.14 4.10
N ILE A 46 -15.58 -4.87 4.29
CA ILE A 46 -14.51 -5.17 3.31
C ILE A 46 -13.46 -6.02 4.02
N GLU A 47 -13.04 -7.12 3.40
CA GLU A 47 -11.99 -7.98 3.92
C GLU A 47 -10.76 -7.94 3.01
N THR A 48 -9.60 -7.90 3.62
CA THR A 48 -8.30 -8.02 2.96
C THR A 48 -7.53 -9.23 3.49
N GLY A 49 -6.28 -9.39 3.12
CA GLY A 49 -5.41 -10.45 3.66
C GLY A 49 -5.29 -10.40 5.18
N ARG A 50 -5.06 -9.20 5.76
CA ARG A 50 -4.80 -9.01 7.19
C ARG A 50 -5.92 -8.28 7.94
N LEU A 51 -6.82 -7.58 7.23
CA LEU A 51 -7.74 -6.62 7.82
C LEU A 51 -9.20 -6.99 7.58
N LEU A 52 -10.01 -6.58 8.53
CA LEU A 52 -11.44 -6.41 8.42
C LEU A 52 -11.75 -4.92 8.55
N LEU A 53 -12.32 -4.32 7.49
CA LEU A 53 -12.88 -2.98 7.52
C LEU A 53 -14.41 -3.13 7.72
N ARG A 54 -14.92 -2.60 8.80
CA ARG A 54 -16.35 -2.70 9.17
C ARG A 54 -16.88 -1.39 9.74
N ALA A 55 -18.19 -1.22 9.75
CA ALA A 55 -18.81 -0.14 10.52
C ALA A 55 -18.41 -0.24 12.00
N PHE A 56 -18.33 0.92 12.65
CA PHE A 56 -18.09 0.99 14.10
C PHE A 56 -19.24 0.36 14.88
N GLN A 57 -18.92 -0.17 16.05
CA GLN A 57 -19.85 -0.77 17.02
C GLN A 57 -19.72 -0.05 18.35
N LEU A 58 -20.74 -0.08 19.18
CA LEU A 58 -20.74 0.62 20.49
C LEU A 58 -19.55 0.22 21.37
N GLY A 59 -19.12 -1.03 21.29
CA GLY A 59 -17.94 -1.53 22.03
C GLY A 59 -16.59 -1.04 21.55
N ASP A 60 -16.52 -0.28 20.45
CA ASP A 60 -15.25 0.19 19.87
C ASP A 60 -14.69 1.47 20.55
N ALA A 61 -15.43 2.07 21.46
CA ALA A 61 -15.05 3.33 22.11
C ALA A 61 -13.77 3.19 22.96
N GLU A 62 -13.68 2.15 23.77
CA GLU A 62 -12.50 1.87 24.60
C GLU A 62 -11.26 1.54 23.75
N PRO A 63 -11.33 0.62 22.74
CA PRO A 63 -10.25 0.43 21.79
C PRO A 63 -9.86 1.71 21.04
N MET A 64 -10.84 2.54 20.61
CA MET A 64 -10.59 3.82 19.97
C MET A 64 -9.74 4.73 20.85
N TYR A 65 -10.16 4.94 22.09
CA TYR A 65 -9.47 5.77 23.05
C TYR A 65 -8.04 5.27 23.29
N ARG A 66 -7.90 4.00 23.64
CA ARG A 66 -6.63 3.37 23.99
C ARG A 66 -5.64 3.32 22.83
N ASN A 67 -6.11 2.97 21.64
CA ASN A 67 -5.22 2.61 20.54
C ASN A 67 -4.77 3.82 19.70
N TRP A 68 -5.58 4.91 19.61
CA TRP A 68 -5.19 6.07 18.78
C TRP A 68 -5.73 7.42 19.21
N ALA A 69 -6.99 7.52 19.72
CA ALA A 69 -7.62 8.82 19.86
C ALA A 69 -7.09 9.65 21.05
N SER A 70 -6.51 9.00 22.06
CA SER A 70 -5.87 9.66 23.21
C SER A 70 -4.42 10.06 22.97
N ASP A 71 -3.81 9.64 21.83
CA ASP A 71 -2.42 9.92 21.52
C ASP A 71 -2.28 11.26 20.75
N PRO A 72 -1.65 12.31 21.33
CA PRO A 72 -1.47 13.60 20.67
C PRO A 72 -0.56 13.52 19.42
N GLU A 73 0.36 12.56 19.33
CA GLU A 73 1.18 12.38 18.14
C GLU A 73 0.36 11.81 16.97
N VAL A 74 -0.65 10.97 17.25
CA VAL A 74 -1.59 10.48 16.23
C VAL A 74 -2.51 11.59 15.76
N THR A 75 -3.03 12.38 16.69
CA THR A 75 -4.02 13.43 16.37
C THR A 75 -3.39 14.71 15.85
N LYS A 76 -2.08 14.87 15.91
CA LYS A 76 -1.31 16.07 15.57
C LYS A 76 -1.73 16.73 14.26
N PHE A 77 -1.93 15.96 13.21
CA PHE A 77 -2.30 16.42 11.87
C PHE A 77 -3.76 16.13 11.50
N LEU A 78 -4.60 15.81 12.49
CA LEU A 78 -6.03 15.59 12.29
C LEU A 78 -6.82 16.88 12.52
N THR A 79 -8.05 16.90 12.02
CA THR A 79 -8.98 18.04 12.14
C THR A 79 -9.76 18.04 13.46
N TRP A 80 -9.67 16.97 14.24
CA TRP A 80 -10.33 16.79 15.52
C TRP A 80 -9.29 16.64 16.65
N PRO A 81 -9.60 17.16 17.88
CA PRO A 81 -8.65 17.20 18.99
C PRO A 81 -8.42 15.82 19.61
N THR A 82 -7.26 15.65 20.28
CA THR A 82 -6.99 14.49 21.12
C THR A 82 -8.10 14.29 22.14
N HIS A 83 -8.61 13.07 22.23
CA HIS A 83 -9.65 12.72 23.20
C HIS A 83 -9.10 12.72 24.63
N LYS A 84 -9.77 13.40 25.51
CA LYS A 84 -9.36 13.58 26.91
C LYS A 84 -9.77 12.39 27.81
N SER A 85 -10.77 11.64 27.39
CA SER A 85 -11.30 10.49 28.12
C SER A 85 -12.02 9.52 27.19
N VAL A 86 -12.34 8.34 27.70
CA VAL A 86 -13.09 7.32 26.95
C VAL A 86 -14.53 7.77 26.62
N GLU A 87 -15.13 8.61 27.47
CA GLU A 87 -16.49 9.15 27.25
C GLU A 87 -16.54 10.03 26.00
N VAL A 88 -15.44 10.75 25.68
CA VAL A 88 -15.34 11.51 24.42
C VAL A 88 -15.32 10.55 23.23
N SER A 89 -14.55 9.47 23.32
CA SER A 89 -14.54 8.43 22.28
C SER A 89 -15.91 7.75 22.16
N GLN A 90 -16.60 7.52 23.29
CA GLN A 90 -17.94 6.93 23.30
C GLN A 90 -18.94 7.82 22.55
N ALA A 91 -18.95 9.12 22.84
CA ALA A 91 -19.84 10.05 22.14
C ALA A 91 -19.61 10.08 20.62
N VAL A 92 -18.33 9.99 20.19
CA VAL A 92 -17.97 9.92 18.78
C VAL A 92 -18.43 8.60 18.15
N VAL A 93 -18.18 7.47 18.79
CA VAL A 93 -18.61 6.15 18.31
C VAL A 93 -20.13 6.06 18.24
N ASP A 94 -20.84 6.57 19.24
CA ASP A 94 -22.33 6.61 19.25
C ASP A 94 -22.87 7.37 18.03
N SER A 95 -22.25 8.52 17.69
CA SER A 95 -22.61 9.29 16.48
C SER A 95 -22.36 8.47 15.22
N TRP A 96 -21.17 7.88 15.08
CA TRP A 96 -20.81 7.09 13.91
C TRP A 96 -21.69 5.86 13.71
N VAL A 97 -22.04 5.17 14.80
CA VAL A 97 -22.98 4.02 14.77
C VAL A 97 -24.36 4.48 14.30
N LYS A 98 -24.87 5.61 14.83
CA LYS A 98 -26.15 6.16 14.40
C LYS A 98 -26.18 6.58 12.94
N GLU A 99 -25.09 7.21 12.46
CA GLU A 99 -24.97 7.68 11.08
C GLU A 99 -24.72 6.55 10.08
N SER A 100 -24.23 5.40 10.54
CA SER A 100 -23.85 4.25 9.69
C SER A 100 -25.01 3.65 8.88
N ALA A 101 -26.26 3.95 9.24
CA ALA A 101 -27.47 3.58 8.47
C ALA A 101 -27.60 4.38 7.16
N GLY A 102 -26.88 5.51 7.01
CA GLY A 102 -26.94 6.37 5.83
C GLY A 102 -26.22 5.78 4.63
N ALA A 103 -26.87 5.72 3.46
CA ALA A 103 -26.26 5.19 2.25
C ALA A 103 -25.02 5.99 1.77
N LYS A 104 -24.94 7.28 2.09
CA LYS A 104 -23.79 8.16 1.78
C LYS A 104 -22.77 8.25 2.91
N TYR A 105 -22.92 7.48 3.97
CA TYR A 105 -22.03 7.49 5.12
C TYR A 105 -21.01 6.35 5.01
N TYR A 106 -19.73 6.72 4.97
CA TYR A 106 -18.62 5.80 4.78
C TYR A 106 -17.58 6.00 5.88
N GLN A 107 -17.65 5.18 6.93
CA GLN A 107 -16.77 5.25 8.08
C GLN A 107 -16.44 3.83 8.57
N TRP A 108 -15.21 3.39 8.32
CA TRP A 108 -14.74 2.06 8.70
C TRP A 108 -13.80 2.09 9.89
N ALA A 109 -13.99 1.17 10.80
CA ALA A 109 -12.97 0.73 11.75
C ALA A 109 -11.95 -0.17 11.02
N ILE A 110 -10.67 0.07 11.22
CA ILE A 110 -9.58 -0.77 10.73
C ILE A 110 -9.28 -1.80 11.80
N VAL A 111 -9.63 -3.07 11.56
CA VAL A 111 -9.51 -4.18 12.51
C VAL A 111 -8.55 -5.22 11.96
N PRO A 112 -7.34 -5.40 12.54
CA PRO A 112 -6.51 -6.55 12.21
C PRO A 112 -7.21 -7.86 12.62
N LYS A 113 -7.25 -8.84 11.71
CA LYS A 113 -7.93 -10.13 11.95
C LYS A 113 -7.37 -10.89 13.16
N GLU A 114 -6.07 -10.77 13.39
CA GLU A 114 -5.37 -11.41 14.52
C GLU A 114 -5.71 -10.75 15.87
N LEU A 115 -5.99 -9.44 15.88
CA LEU A 115 -6.27 -8.67 17.09
C LEU A 115 -7.76 -8.64 17.43
N GLY A 116 -8.65 -8.58 16.41
CA GLY A 116 -10.10 -8.55 16.58
C GLY A 116 -10.70 -7.24 17.08
N GLU A 117 -9.87 -6.20 17.32
CA GLU A 117 -10.32 -4.88 17.77
C GLU A 117 -9.81 -3.75 16.85
N PRO A 118 -10.46 -2.58 16.80
CA PRO A 118 -10.03 -1.48 15.95
C PRO A 118 -8.73 -0.83 16.45
N ILE A 119 -7.86 -0.52 15.49
CA ILE A 119 -6.58 0.15 15.70
C ILE A 119 -6.50 1.51 15.00
N GLY A 120 -7.55 1.89 14.30
CA GLY A 120 -7.64 3.12 13.52
C GLY A 120 -8.95 3.21 12.76
N SER A 121 -9.09 4.24 11.95
CA SER A 121 -10.25 4.46 11.10
C SER A 121 -9.88 4.93 9.69
N ILE A 122 -10.76 4.66 8.73
CA ILE A 122 -10.71 5.18 7.37
C ILE A 122 -12.12 5.54 6.92
N SER A 123 -12.28 6.70 6.26
CA SER A 123 -13.59 7.23 5.90
C SER A 123 -13.57 8.04 4.62
N ALA A 124 -14.72 8.18 3.95
CA ALA A 124 -14.92 9.23 2.96
C ALA A 124 -15.37 10.50 3.69
N VAL A 125 -14.44 11.43 3.90
CA VAL A 125 -14.67 12.70 4.59
C VAL A 125 -15.46 13.70 3.74
N ARG A 126 -15.48 13.48 2.43
CA ARG A 126 -16.27 14.27 1.47
C ARG A 126 -16.69 13.37 0.30
N ILE A 127 -17.93 13.49 -0.10
CA ILE A 127 -18.48 12.92 -1.34
C ILE A 127 -18.95 14.08 -2.22
N ASN A 128 -18.66 14.00 -3.51
CA ASN A 128 -19.16 14.95 -4.50
C ASN A 128 -19.81 14.18 -5.65
N ASP A 129 -21.15 14.20 -5.69
CA ASP A 129 -21.96 13.51 -6.69
C ASP A 129 -21.91 14.18 -8.08
N GLU A 130 -21.52 15.48 -8.16
CA GLU A 130 -21.40 16.18 -9.45
C GLU A 130 -20.16 15.72 -10.24
N THR A 131 -19.12 15.31 -9.53
CA THR A 131 -17.86 14.84 -10.11
C THR A 131 -17.61 13.35 -9.87
N ASP A 132 -18.57 12.63 -9.26
CA ASP A 132 -18.45 11.23 -8.86
C ASP A 132 -17.15 10.97 -8.10
N SER A 133 -16.87 11.80 -7.10
CA SER A 133 -15.59 11.72 -6.37
C SER A 133 -15.76 11.53 -4.85
N ALA A 134 -14.77 10.84 -4.27
CA ALA A 134 -14.68 10.62 -2.83
C ALA A 134 -13.31 11.10 -2.31
N THR A 135 -13.32 11.91 -1.23
CA THR A 135 -12.11 12.30 -0.51
C THR A 135 -11.94 11.41 0.70
N ILE A 136 -10.82 10.69 0.80
CA ILE A 136 -10.58 9.71 1.86
C ILE A 136 -9.66 10.29 2.92
N GLY A 137 -10.08 10.16 4.19
CA GLY A 137 -9.28 10.44 5.38
C GLY A 137 -9.04 9.17 6.19
N TYR A 138 -7.90 9.10 6.87
CA TYR A 138 -7.55 7.95 7.72
C TYR A 138 -6.64 8.34 8.87
N CYS A 139 -6.69 7.54 9.92
CA CYS A 139 -5.73 7.56 11.03
C CYS A 139 -5.53 6.15 11.58
N ILE A 140 -4.39 5.94 12.22
CA ILE A 140 -4.03 4.66 12.86
C ILE A 140 -3.14 4.90 14.06
N GLY A 141 -3.27 4.08 15.08
CA GLY A 141 -2.46 4.11 16.29
C GLY A 141 -0.97 3.95 16.00
N ARG A 142 -0.15 4.65 16.79
CA ARG A 142 1.31 4.74 16.61
C ARG A 142 2.00 3.37 16.64
N ALA A 143 1.52 2.42 17.44
CA ALA A 143 2.06 1.06 17.52
C ALA A 143 2.02 0.31 16.18
N TRP A 144 1.18 0.73 15.24
CA TRP A 144 0.98 0.08 13.92
C TRP A 144 1.54 0.89 12.75
N TRP A 145 2.28 1.98 13.03
CA TRP A 145 2.94 2.75 11.97
C TRP A 145 4.01 1.93 11.24
N GLY A 146 4.24 2.24 9.98
CA GLY A 146 5.27 1.58 9.17
C GLY A 146 4.94 0.18 8.66
N GLN A 147 3.87 -0.47 9.14
CA GLN A 147 3.52 -1.86 8.82
C GLN A 147 2.69 -2.04 7.54
N GLY A 148 2.42 -0.96 6.80
CA GLY A 148 1.66 -1.01 5.55
C GLY A 148 0.16 -1.23 5.71
N ILE A 149 -0.37 -1.21 6.94
CA ILE A 149 -1.78 -1.46 7.26
C ILE A 149 -2.69 -0.44 6.57
N VAL A 150 -2.39 0.86 6.71
CA VAL A 150 -3.23 1.92 6.11
C VAL A 150 -3.19 1.87 4.58
N ALA A 151 -2.05 1.51 3.98
CA ALA A 151 -1.98 1.37 2.53
C ALA A 151 -2.84 0.19 2.02
N GLU A 152 -2.91 -0.91 2.78
CA GLU A 152 -3.80 -2.03 2.50
C GLU A 152 -5.27 -1.63 2.65
N ALA A 153 -5.62 -0.91 3.72
CA ALA A 153 -6.97 -0.42 3.95
C ALA A 153 -7.41 0.59 2.87
N LEU A 154 -6.54 1.56 2.53
CA LEU A 154 -6.83 2.57 1.51
C LEU A 154 -6.99 1.93 0.13
N GLY A 155 -6.13 0.97 -0.25
CA GLY A 155 -6.28 0.22 -1.50
C GLY A 155 -7.62 -0.51 -1.60
N ALA A 156 -8.06 -1.14 -0.51
CA ALA A 156 -9.35 -1.83 -0.45
C ALA A 156 -10.55 -0.85 -0.55
N VAL A 157 -10.45 0.32 0.08
CA VAL A 157 -11.48 1.38 -0.02
C VAL A 157 -11.51 2.00 -1.41
N ILE A 158 -10.36 2.22 -2.05
CA ILE A 158 -10.28 2.68 -3.46
C ILE A 158 -11.00 1.68 -4.37
N SER A 159 -10.70 0.38 -4.24
CA SER A 159 -11.38 -0.66 -5.02
C SER A 159 -12.88 -0.66 -4.79
N PHE A 160 -13.34 -0.54 -3.54
CA PHE A 160 -14.75 -0.46 -3.20
C PHE A 160 -15.45 0.74 -3.86
N PHE A 161 -14.83 1.92 -3.86
CA PHE A 161 -15.42 3.10 -4.50
C PHE A 161 -15.51 2.95 -6.02
N PHE A 162 -14.53 2.35 -6.67
CA PHE A 162 -14.60 2.11 -8.12
C PHE A 162 -15.52 0.97 -8.49
N ASP A 163 -15.42 -0.17 -7.83
CA ASP A 163 -16.11 -1.40 -8.24
C ASP A 163 -17.58 -1.43 -7.79
N GLU A 164 -17.87 -0.94 -6.56
CA GLU A 164 -19.19 -1.07 -5.93
C GLU A 164 -20.00 0.22 -5.98
N VAL A 165 -19.35 1.38 -5.76
CA VAL A 165 -20.04 2.68 -5.71
C VAL A 165 -20.11 3.34 -7.07
N GLY A 166 -19.15 3.12 -7.95
CA GLY A 166 -19.11 3.70 -9.27
C GLY A 166 -18.42 5.06 -9.32
N ALA A 167 -17.56 5.41 -8.36
CA ALA A 167 -16.82 6.67 -8.36
C ALA A 167 -15.94 6.83 -9.62
N ASN A 168 -15.73 8.06 -10.05
CA ASN A 168 -14.82 8.42 -11.14
C ASN A 168 -13.42 8.80 -10.62
N CYS A 169 -13.35 9.33 -9.39
CA CYS A 169 -12.11 9.76 -8.77
C CYS A 169 -12.13 9.48 -7.28
N VAL A 170 -11.03 8.95 -6.75
CA VAL A 170 -10.78 8.86 -5.31
C VAL A 170 -9.54 9.71 -5.00
N ASN A 171 -9.67 10.64 -4.08
CA ASN A 171 -8.60 11.54 -3.71
C ASN A 171 -8.36 11.59 -2.19
N ALA A 172 -7.21 12.09 -1.79
CA ALA A 172 -6.83 12.30 -0.39
C ALA A 172 -5.78 13.40 -0.31
N CYS A 173 -5.67 14.05 0.85
CA CYS A 173 -4.61 15.04 1.09
C CYS A 173 -3.91 14.80 2.43
N HIS A 174 -2.75 15.43 2.58
CA HIS A 174 -2.02 15.43 3.84
C HIS A 174 -1.27 16.75 4.03
N ASP A 175 -0.98 17.10 5.28
CA ASP A 175 -0.04 18.16 5.65
C ASP A 175 1.38 17.75 5.21
N PRO A 176 2.17 18.61 4.52
CA PRO A 176 3.53 18.27 4.08
C PRO A 176 4.46 17.89 5.24
N ARG A 177 4.17 18.35 6.47
CA ARG A 177 4.88 17.94 7.69
C ARG A 177 4.58 16.48 8.12
N ASN A 178 3.59 15.82 7.48
CA ASN A 178 3.29 14.40 7.64
C ASN A 178 3.62 13.59 6.36
N PRO A 179 4.89 13.42 5.99
CA PRO A 179 5.28 12.77 4.73
C PRO A 179 4.89 11.29 4.68
N ASN A 180 4.67 10.64 5.83
CA ASN A 180 4.27 9.23 5.87
C ASN A 180 2.85 9.02 5.32
N SER A 181 1.93 9.98 5.48
CA SER A 181 0.62 9.93 4.85
C SER A 181 0.74 9.95 3.32
N GLY A 182 1.60 10.80 2.76
CA GLY A 182 1.89 10.82 1.32
C GLY A 182 2.52 9.51 0.80
N LYS A 183 3.35 8.84 1.62
CA LYS A 183 3.87 7.50 1.28
C LYS A 183 2.75 6.45 1.21
N VAL A 184 1.76 6.54 2.09
CA VAL A 184 0.57 5.67 2.06
C VAL A 184 -0.19 5.87 0.75
N MET A 185 -0.51 7.12 0.39
CA MET A 185 -1.25 7.46 -0.84
C MET A 185 -0.54 6.91 -2.09
N ARG A 186 0.76 7.17 -2.22
CA ARG A 186 1.56 6.60 -3.34
C ARG A 186 1.57 5.08 -3.37
N LYS A 187 1.68 4.42 -2.20
CA LYS A 187 1.62 2.95 -2.12
C LYS A 187 0.28 2.37 -2.52
N SER A 188 -0.79 3.15 -2.39
CA SER A 188 -2.14 2.76 -2.80
C SER A 188 -2.46 3.11 -4.27
N GLY A 189 -1.46 3.51 -5.06
CA GLY A 189 -1.61 3.79 -6.48
C GLY A 189 -2.09 5.19 -6.82
N MET A 190 -2.11 6.12 -5.84
CA MET A 190 -2.51 7.50 -6.08
C MET A 190 -1.35 8.33 -6.67
N THR A 191 -1.66 9.20 -7.61
CA THR A 191 -0.77 10.14 -8.28
C THR A 191 -0.79 11.49 -7.55
N TYR A 192 0.37 12.14 -7.45
CA TYR A 192 0.49 13.49 -6.91
C TYR A 192 -0.15 14.52 -7.86
N GLU A 193 -1.04 15.36 -7.34
CA GLU A 193 -1.76 16.39 -8.09
C GLU A 193 -1.17 17.79 -7.89
N GLY A 194 -0.69 18.08 -6.69
CA GLY A 194 -0.18 19.41 -6.36
C GLY A 194 -0.27 19.72 -4.87
N THR A 195 0.18 20.94 -4.52
CA THR A 195 0.10 21.46 -3.16
C THR A 195 -0.77 22.71 -3.13
N TRP A 196 -1.83 22.67 -2.34
CA TRP A 196 -2.70 23.81 -2.07
C TRP A 196 -2.18 24.54 -0.84
N ARG A 197 -1.61 25.72 -1.05
CA ARG A 197 -1.03 26.52 0.04
C ARG A 197 -2.13 27.08 0.94
N ALA A 198 -1.95 26.93 2.26
CA ALA A 198 -2.92 27.35 3.28
C ALA A 198 -4.34 26.81 3.00
N GLY A 199 -4.45 25.59 2.41
CA GLY A 199 -5.69 24.98 1.97
C GLY A 199 -6.48 24.31 3.07
N GLY A 200 -5.85 24.00 4.21
CA GLY A 200 -6.47 23.27 5.31
C GLY A 200 -6.17 23.81 6.70
N VAL A 201 -6.84 23.20 7.67
CA VAL A 201 -6.64 23.45 9.11
C VAL A 201 -6.59 22.12 9.83
N ASN A 202 -5.61 21.94 10.69
CA ASN A 202 -5.48 20.80 11.59
C ASN A 202 -5.07 21.26 13.00
N ASN A 203 -4.77 20.32 13.90
CA ASN A 203 -4.37 20.67 15.27
C ASN A 203 -3.05 21.46 15.38
N GLN A 204 -2.32 21.65 14.28
CA GLN A 204 -1.14 22.53 14.19
C GLN A 204 -1.45 23.91 13.57
N GLY A 205 -2.74 24.21 13.34
CA GLY A 205 -3.21 25.44 12.72
C GLY A 205 -3.37 25.35 11.21
N ILE A 206 -3.31 26.50 10.52
CA ILE A 206 -3.40 26.55 9.07
C ILE A 206 -2.21 25.81 8.46
N CYS A 207 -2.47 24.99 7.44
CA CYS A 207 -1.48 24.16 6.78
C CYS A 207 -1.69 24.13 5.26
N ASP A 208 -0.62 23.78 4.56
CA ASP A 208 -0.71 23.38 3.17
C ASP A 208 -1.29 21.99 3.08
N GLU A 209 -1.97 21.69 1.98
CA GLU A 209 -2.49 20.36 1.66
C GLU A 209 -1.81 19.82 0.41
N VAL A 210 -1.15 18.68 0.55
CA VAL A 210 -0.56 17.93 -0.57
C VAL A 210 -1.58 16.92 -1.05
N TRP A 211 -2.09 17.11 -2.26
CA TRP A 211 -3.18 16.34 -2.83
C TRP A 211 -2.68 15.19 -3.71
N TYR A 212 -3.35 14.07 -3.59
CA TYR A 212 -3.18 12.87 -4.40
C TYR A 212 -4.54 12.37 -4.87
N SER A 213 -4.57 11.77 -6.06
CA SER A 213 -5.78 11.14 -6.59
C SER A 213 -5.47 9.87 -7.37
N VAL A 214 -6.49 9.08 -7.61
CA VAL A 214 -6.51 8.02 -8.62
C VAL A 214 -7.83 8.13 -9.38
N LEU A 215 -7.76 8.10 -10.71
CA LEU A 215 -8.91 8.14 -11.58
C LEU A 215 -9.36 6.71 -11.93
N ARG A 216 -10.65 6.53 -12.20
CA ARG A 216 -11.21 5.26 -12.66
C ARG A 216 -10.40 4.63 -13.79
N LYS A 217 -10.11 5.39 -14.84
CA LYS A 217 -9.33 4.93 -15.99
C LYS A 217 -7.94 4.41 -15.62
N GLU A 218 -7.28 5.01 -14.61
CA GLU A 218 -5.98 4.59 -14.14
C GLU A 218 -6.06 3.29 -13.33
N TYR A 219 -7.10 3.20 -12.49
CA TYR A 219 -7.42 1.99 -11.73
C TYR A 219 -7.75 0.81 -12.65
N GLU A 220 -8.59 1.01 -13.66
CA GLU A 220 -8.96 -0.01 -14.65
C GLU A 220 -7.74 -0.46 -15.46
N ALA A 221 -6.94 0.49 -15.97
CA ALA A 221 -5.71 0.19 -16.70
C ALA A 221 -4.67 -0.57 -15.83
N ALA A 222 -4.57 -0.25 -14.54
CA ALA A 222 -3.71 -1.00 -13.61
C ALA A 222 -4.24 -2.43 -13.37
N ARG A 223 -5.55 -2.62 -13.30
CA ARG A 223 -6.18 -3.95 -13.18
C ARG A 223 -6.01 -4.77 -14.44
N GLU A 224 -6.21 -4.19 -15.61
CA GLU A 224 -5.99 -4.86 -16.91
C GLU A 224 -4.55 -5.34 -17.01
N LYS A 225 -3.56 -4.49 -16.74
CA LYS A 225 -2.15 -4.88 -16.66
C LYS A 225 -1.91 -5.98 -15.64
N GLY A 226 -2.52 -5.91 -14.45
CA GLY A 226 -2.43 -6.95 -13.42
C GLY A 226 -3.13 -8.25 -13.81
N SER A 227 -4.22 -8.19 -14.60
CA SER A 227 -4.94 -9.36 -15.10
C SER A 227 -4.26 -10.02 -16.31
N GLU A 228 -3.52 -9.24 -17.11
CA GLU A 228 -2.71 -9.74 -18.21
C GLU A 228 -1.47 -10.49 -17.70
N ILE A 229 -0.95 -10.12 -16.52
CA ILE A 229 0.22 -10.79 -15.93
C ILE A 229 -0.25 -12.04 -15.16
N GLN A 230 -0.50 -13.10 -15.87
CA GLN A 230 -0.72 -14.40 -15.27
C GLN A 230 0.62 -15.09 -15.04
N ILE A 231 0.98 -15.29 -13.78
CA ILE A 231 2.22 -15.97 -13.37
C ILE A 231 1.94 -17.42 -13.01
N TYR A 232 2.87 -18.29 -13.36
CA TYR A 232 3.00 -19.62 -12.78
C TYR A 232 4.41 -19.81 -12.24
N ALA A 233 4.56 -20.61 -11.21
CA ALA A 233 5.85 -20.96 -10.63
C ALA A 233 6.02 -22.47 -10.68
N GLU A 234 7.23 -22.92 -11.06
CA GLU A 234 7.58 -24.33 -11.14
C GLU A 234 9.02 -24.60 -10.69
N GLN A 235 9.30 -25.85 -10.39
CA GLN A 235 10.64 -26.28 -10.05
C GLN A 235 11.43 -26.62 -11.33
N ILE A 236 12.60 -26.03 -11.52
CA ILE A 236 13.49 -26.28 -12.66
C ILE A 236 14.55 -27.30 -12.26
N THR A 237 14.75 -28.31 -13.08
CA THR A 237 15.76 -29.37 -12.83
C THR A 237 16.96 -29.29 -13.77
N ALA A 238 16.80 -28.78 -14.99
CA ALA A 238 17.87 -28.72 -15.98
C ALA A 238 18.93 -27.64 -15.62
N LYS A 239 20.18 -28.07 -15.39
CA LYS A 239 21.27 -27.20 -14.96
C LYS A 239 21.55 -26.01 -15.89
N ALA A 240 21.43 -26.22 -17.19
CA ALA A 240 21.65 -25.16 -18.19
C ALA A 240 20.54 -24.09 -18.11
N GLU A 241 19.29 -24.52 -17.92
CA GLU A 241 18.14 -23.65 -17.81
C GLU A 241 18.19 -22.82 -16.52
N LYS A 242 18.53 -23.43 -15.37
CA LYS A 242 18.76 -22.74 -14.10
C LYS A 242 19.77 -21.58 -14.26
N ALA A 243 20.92 -21.86 -14.89
CA ALA A 243 21.92 -20.83 -15.12
C ALA A 243 21.46 -19.74 -16.08
N SER A 244 20.69 -20.09 -17.12
CA SER A 244 20.13 -19.11 -18.07
C SER A 244 19.16 -18.17 -17.37
N ILE A 245 18.21 -18.72 -16.59
CA ILE A 245 17.21 -17.93 -15.82
C ILE A 245 17.92 -17.07 -14.79
N SER A 246 18.85 -17.63 -13.99
CA SER A 246 19.62 -16.87 -13.01
C SER A 246 20.32 -15.68 -13.65
N ARG A 247 21.01 -15.90 -14.75
CA ARG A 247 21.74 -14.85 -15.48
C ARG A 247 20.79 -13.73 -15.90
N GLN A 248 19.72 -14.11 -16.61
CA GLN A 248 18.74 -13.13 -17.09
C GLN A 248 18.20 -12.25 -15.97
N ILE A 249 17.80 -12.83 -14.83
CA ILE A 249 17.20 -12.11 -13.73
C ILE A 249 18.24 -11.29 -12.95
N LEU A 250 19.41 -11.86 -12.63
CA LEU A 250 20.43 -11.17 -11.83
C LEU A 250 21.10 -10.02 -12.59
N GLU A 251 21.27 -10.13 -13.90
CA GLU A 251 21.77 -9.04 -14.74
C GLU A 251 20.78 -7.87 -14.87
N ALA A 252 19.46 -8.14 -14.73
CA ALA A 252 18.43 -7.12 -14.71
C ALA A 252 18.28 -6.41 -13.34
N LEU A 253 19.04 -6.83 -12.32
CA LEU A 253 18.98 -6.32 -10.95
C LEU A 253 20.33 -5.80 -10.44
N PRO A 254 20.97 -4.82 -11.11
CA PRO A 254 22.32 -4.38 -10.79
C PRO A 254 22.44 -3.75 -9.39
N GLU A 255 21.36 -3.25 -8.80
CA GLU A 255 21.37 -2.64 -7.47
C GLU A 255 21.65 -3.66 -6.36
N TRP A 256 21.25 -4.91 -6.55
CA TRP A 256 21.51 -6.02 -5.60
C TRP A 256 22.68 -6.90 -6.03
N PHE A 257 22.92 -7.00 -7.34
CA PHE A 257 23.88 -7.94 -7.94
C PHE A 257 24.88 -7.22 -8.85
N GLY A 258 25.31 -6.02 -8.44
CA GLY A 258 26.20 -5.15 -9.21
C GLY A 258 27.67 -5.61 -9.28
N ILE A 259 28.08 -6.53 -8.39
CA ILE A 259 29.46 -7.09 -8.38
C ILE A 259 29.49 -8.29 -9.33
N PRO A 260 30.18 -8.20 -10.50
CA PRO A 260 30.17 -9.24 -11.53
C PRO A 260 30.62 -10.61 -11.02
N GLU A 261 31.69 -10.66 -10.24
CA GLU A 261 32.27 -11.89 -9.72
C GLU A 261 31.30 -12.62 -8.76
N ALA A 262 30.66 -11.87 -7.88
CA ALA A 262 29.65 -12.41 -6.95
C ALA A 262 28.41 -12.89 -7.72
N ARG A 263 27.96 -12.14 -8.72
CA ARG A 263 26.83 -12.52 -9.58
C ARG A 263 27.10 -13.82 -10.34
N GLU A 264 28.32 -13.96 -10.95
CA GLU A 264 28.71 -15.21 -11.63
C GLU A 264 28.78 -16.39 -10.66
N ALA A 265 29.21 -16.18 -9.42
CA ALA A 265 29.18 -17.23 -8.39
C ALA A 265 27.75 -17.70 -8.12
N TYR A 266 26.78 -16.78 -7.92
CA TYR A 266 25.35 -17.15 -7.75
C TYR A 266 24.80 -17.92 -8.96
N ILE A 267 25.12 -17.49 -10.19
CA ILE A 267 24.68 -18.17 -11.42
C ILE A 267 25.24 -19.59 -11.48
N ASN A 268 26.51 -19.78 -11.16
CA ASN A 268 27.14 -21.11 -11.17
C ASN A 268 26.57 -22.00 -10.07
N ASP A 269 26.44 -21.50 -8.83
CA ASP A 269 25.91 -22.23 -7.70
C ASP A 269 24.45 -22.67 -7.94
N SER A 270 23.66 -21.85 -8.60
CA SER A 270 22.23 -22.12 -8.90
C SER A 270 22.03 -23.43 -9.67
N ARG A 271 23.02 -23.87 -10.46
CA ARG A 271 22.99 -25.10 -11.24
C ARG A 271 22.76 -26.34 -10.37
N GLU A 272 23.35 -26.35 -9.18
CA GLU A 272 23.32 -27.51 -8.27
C GLU A 272 22.25 -27.42 -7.19
N GLN A 273 21.66 -26.23 -7.00
CA GLN A 273 20.66 -25.99 -5.96
C GLN A 273 19.26 -26.38 -6.40
N LEU A 274 18.34 -26.56 -5.43
CA LEU A 274 16.92 -26.63 -5.71
C LEU A 274 16.48 -25.26 -6.23
N PHE A 275 15.80 -25.25 -7.36
CA PHE A 275 15.53 -24.05 -8.13
C PHE A 275 14.06 -23.90 -8.47
N PHE A 276 13.47 -22.80 -8.12
CA PHE A 276 12.09 -22.42 -8.42
C PHE A 276 12.10 -21.20 -9.31
N ALA A 277 11.38 -21.24 -10.44
CA ALA A 277 11.24 -20.12 -11.35
C ALA A 277 9.77 -19.70 -11.47
N ALA A 278 9.54 -18.41 -11.61
CA ALA A 278 8.25 -17.83 -11.96
C ALA A 278 8.31 -17.31 -13.39
N PHE A 279 7.27 -17.61 -14.16
CA PHE A 279 7.15 -17.23 -15.57
C PHE A 279 5.88 -16.42 -15.80
N ASP A 280 5.95 -15.43 -16.65
CA ASP A 280 4.79 -14.81 -17.24
C ASP A 280 4.14 -15.77 -18.23
N LYS A 281 2.85 -16.07 -18.09
CA LYS A 281 2.14 -17.04 -18.94
C LYS A 281 2.02 -16.61 -20.39
N ALA A 282 1.91 -15.31 -20.65
CA ALA A 282 1.71 -14.78 -21.97
C ALA A 282 3.00 -14.82 -22.79
N SER A 283 4.08 -14.27 -22.22
CA SER A 283 5.40 -14.22 -22.88
C SER A 283 6.24 -15.49 -22.70
N ARG A 284 5.91 -16.32 -21.71
CA ARG A 284 6.71 -17.47 -21.23
C ARG A 284 8.13 -17.10 -20.81
N GLN A 285 8.37 -15.81 -20.52
CA GLN A 285 9.65 -15.34 -20.02
C GLN A 285 9.77 -15.55 -18.51
N PRO A 286 10.95 -15.92 -18.00
CA PRO A 286 11.19 -15.97 -16.58
C PRO A 286 11.19 -14.54 -16.00
N VAL A 287 10.42 -14.34 -14.93
CA VAL A 287 10.23 -13.04 -14.27
C VAL A 287 10.77 -13.02 -12.85
N GLY A 288 11.17 -14.17 -12.33
CA GLY A 288 11.80 -14.31 -11.02
C GLY A 288 12.24 -15.74 -10.75
N PHE A 289 13.14 -15.90 -9.79
CA PHE A 289 13.57 -17.20 -9.32
C PHE A 289 13.97 -17.18 -7.84
N LEU A 290 14.07 -18.36 -7.25
CA LEU A 290 14.54 -18.60 -5.89
C LEU A 290 15.32 -19.93 -5.86
N CYS A 291 16.47 -19.92 -5.19
CA CYS A 291 17.27 -21.11 -4.94
C CYS A 291 17.27 -21.49 -3.46
N LEU A 292 17.10 -22.79 -3.18
CA LEU A 292 17.34 -23.38 -1.88
C LEU A 292 18.63 -24.20 -1.90
N LYS A 293 19.46 -23.97 -0.88
CA LYS A 293 20.70 -24.68 -0.61
C LYS A 293 20.62 -25.39 0.74
N GLU A 294 20.96 -26.65 0.79
CA GLU A 294 21.16 -27.34 2.06
C GLU A 294 22.36 -26.76 2.81
N THR A 295 22.19 -26.37 4.04
CA THR A 295 23.25 -25.81 4.91
C THR A 295 23.50 -26.65 6.15
N GLY A 296 22.64 -27.60 6.42
CA GLY A 296 22.75 -28.56 7.50
C GLY A 296 21.68 -29.64 7.34
N LYS A 297 21.76 -30.69 8.14
CA LYS A 297 20.84 -31.83 8.07
C LYS A 297 19.36 -31.42 8.17
N GLU A 298 19.09 -30.40 8.95
CA GLU A 298 17.72 -29.94 9.26
C GLU A 298 17.45 -28.52 8.76
N THR A 299 18.41 -27.92 8.05
CA THR A 299 18.36 -26.51 7.67
C THR A 299 18.66 -26.30 6.19
N ALA A 300 17.81 -25.53 5.52
CA ALA A 300 18.07 -25.02 4.18
C ALA A 300 18.11 -23.49 4.18
N GLU A 301 18.85 -22.92 3.23
CA GLU A 301 19.03 -21.48 3.05
C GLU A 301 18.36 -21.04 1.74
N LEU A 302 17.60 -19.94 1.78
CA LEU A 302 17.26 -19.18 0.59
C LEU A 302 18.56 -18.51 0.11
N ALA A 303 19.31 -19.22 -0.74
CA ALA A 303 20.66 -18.83 -1.10
C ALA A 303 20.72 -17.61 -2.00
N VAL A 304 19.80 -17.52 -2.96
CA VAL A 304 19.61 -16.35 -3.83
C VAL A 304 18.17 -16.30 -4.33
N MET A 305 17.65 -15.09 -4.47
CA MET A 305 16.33 -14.80 -5.00
C MET A 305 16.37 -13.51 -5.80
N GLY A 306 15.71 -13.48 -6.94
CA GLY A 306 15.50 -12.28 -7.75
C GLY A 306 14.11 -12.27 -8.38
N VAL A 307 13.52 -11.09 -8.51
CA VAL A 307 12.29 -10.83 -9.26
C VAL A 307 12.51 -9.56 -10.08
N CYS A 308 12.22 -9.59 -11.38
CA CYS A 308 12.35 -8.44 -12.26
C CYS A 308 11.53 -7.26 -11.72
N ARG A 309 12.05 -6.02 -11.84
CA ARG A 309 11.47 -4.81 -11.20
C ARG A 309 10.03 -4.55 -11.60
N GLU A 310 9.70 -4.69 -12.88
CA GLU A 310 8.37 -4.50 -13.44
C GLU A 310 7.32 -5.46 -12.86
N TYR A 311 7.78 -6.55 -12.25
CA TYR A 311 6.95 -7.57 -11.60
C TYR A 311 6.97 -7.49 -10.08
N HIS A 312 7.63 -6.49 -9.49
CA HIS A 312 7.63 -6.31 -8.04
C HIS A 312 6.21 -6.02 -7.51
N ARG A 313 5.95 -6.44 -6.27
CA ARG A 313 4.68 -6.26 -5.53
C ARG A 313 3.45 -6.95 -6.14
N GLN A 314 3.63 -7.84 -7.09
CA GLN A 314 2.59 -8.65 -7.71
C GLN A 314 2.48 -10.06 -7.10
N GLY A 315 3.07 -10.28 -5.93
CA GLY A 315 3.00 -11.55 -5.20
C GLY A 315 3.98 -12.64 -5.67
N ILE A 316 4.81 -12.39 -6.69
CA ILE A 316 5.73 -13.38 -7.29
C ILE A 316 6.71 -13.93 -6.26
N GLY A 317 7.32 -13.06 -5.46
CA GLY A 317 8.22 -13.50 -4.39
C GLY A 317 7.55 -14.43 -3.39
N ARG A 318 6.27 -14.19 -3.04
CA ARG A 318 5.49 -15.08 -2.18
C ARG A 318 5.18 -16.42 -2.85
N ALA A 319 4.87 -16.41 -4.14
CA ALA A 319 4.60 -17.64 -4.90
C ALA A 319 5.85 -18.53 -4.99
N LEU A 320 7.00 -17.95 -5.32
CA LEU A 320 8.29 -18.64 -5.32
C LEU A 320 8.63 -19.21 -3.95
N PHE A 321 8.48 -18.40 -2.90
CA PHE A 321 8.73 -18.84 -1.52
C PHE A 321 7.77 -19.96 -1.09
N SER A 322 6.49 -19.91 -1.45
CA SER A 322 5.52 -20.94 -1.12
C SER A 322 5.93 -22.30 -1.71
N GLY A 323 6.37 -22.34 -2.98
CA GLY A 323 6.88 -23.55 -3.62
C GLY A 323 8.15 -24.07 -2.95
N ALA A 324 9.08 -23.18 -2.65
CA ALA A 324 10.34 -23.52 -1.99
C ALA A 324 10.13 -24.04 -0.56
N ARG A 325 9.24 -23.38 0.22
CA ARG A 325 8.87 -23.80 1.57
C ARG A 325 8.25 -25.21 1.57
N LYS A 326 7.28 -25.46 0.70
CA LYS A 326 6.65 -26.78 0.57
C LYS A 326 7.70 -27.86 0.27
N CYS A 327 8.60 -27.60 -0.67
CA CYS A 327 9.67 -28.54 -0.99
C CYS A 327 10.63 -28.76 0.20
N ALA A 328 10.94 -27.72 0.99
CA ALA A 328 11.74 -27.83 2.19
C ALA A 328 11.06 -28.70 3.26
N GLU A 329 9.76 -28.51 3.47
CA GLU A 329 8.94 -29.32 4.38
C GLU A 329 8.89 -30.79 3.93
N GLU A 330 8.70 -31.06 2.66
CA GLU A 330 8.69 -32.41 2.06
C GLU A 330 10.05 -33.11 2.19
N LYS A 331 11.15 -32.37 2.16
CA LYS A 331 12.50 -32.89 2.38
C LYS A 331 12.86 -33.08 3.86
N GLY A 332 12.00 -32.67 4.76
CA GLY A 332 12.17 -32.85 6.19
C GLY A 332 13.05 -31.79 6.87
N TYR A 333 13.34 -30.66 6.21
CA TYR A 333 13.99 -29.54 6.90
C TYR A 333 13.07 -28.99 8.00
N GLU A 334 13.67 -28.56 9.09
CA GLU A 334 12.96 -27.96 10.22
C GLU A 334 13.08 -26.45 10.23
N PHE A 335 14.15 -25.93 9.61
CA PHE A 335 14.43 -24.50 9.58
C PHE A 335 14.75 -24.03 8.16
N LEU A 336 14.30 -22.83 7.86
CA LEU A 336 14.78 -22.01 6.75
C LEU A 336 15.57 -20.84 7.29
N GLN A 337 16.68 -20.52 6.64
CA GLN A 337 17.43 -19.29 6.87
C GLN A 337 17.55 -18.46 5.59
N VAL A 338 17.80 -17.18 5.77
CA VAL A 338 18.17 -16.26 4.68
C VAL A 338 19.17 -15.24 5.19
N LYS A 339 20.12 -14.87 4.35
CA LYS A 339 21.12 -13.85 4.60
C LYS A 339 20.86 -12.63 3.71
N THR A 340 20.96 -11.44 4.29
CA THR A 340 20.81 -10.17 3.56
C THR A 340 21.66 -9.10 4.23
N VAL A 341 21.86 -7.95 3.59
CA VAL A 341 22.49 -6.80 4.24
C VAL A 341 21.58 -6.28 5.34
N GLN A 342 22.14 -5.91 6.47
CA GLN A 342 21.42 -5.41 7.63
C GLN A 342 20.56 -4.17 7.26
N MET A 343 19.37 -4.10 7.85
CA MET A 343 18.47 -2.96 7.67
C MET A 343 19.12 -1.63 8.10
N GLY A 344 18.85 -0.57 7.35
CA GLY A 344 19.37 0.77 7.61
C GLY A 344 20.66 1.13 6.86
N HIS A 345 21.25 0.21 6.08
CA HIS A 345 22.45 0.48 5.28
C HIS A 345 22.12 0.92 3.85
N TYR A 346 21.13 0.28 3.21
CA TYR A 346 20.69 0.62 1.86
C TYR A 346 19.17 0.48 1.74
N GLU A 347 18.52 1.43 1.07
CA GLU A 347 17.06 1.46 0.95
C GLU A 347 16.50 0.22 0.23
N GLU A 348 17.21 -0.28 -0.77
CA GLU A 348 16.84 -1.48 -1.54
C GLU A 348 16.83 -2.73 -0.65
N TYR A 349 17.84 -2.87 0.22
CA TYR A 349 17.92 -3.98 1.17
C TYR A 349 16.93 -3.84 2.32
N ASP A 350 16.54 -2.63 2.69
CA ASP A 350 15.47 -2.42 3.67
C ASP A 350 14.13 -2.98 3.20
N ALA A 351 13.83 -2.83 1.91
CA ALA A 351 12.65 -3.44 1.30
C ALA A 351 12.72 -4.97 1.32
N THR A 352 13.91 -5.53 1.07
CA THR A 352 14.20 -6.98 1.11
C THR A 352 14.06 -7.53 2.53
N ASN A 353 14.61 -6.85 3.55
CA ASN A 353 14.44 -7.22 4.96
C ASN A 353 12.96 -7.28 5.35
N ARG A 354 12.18 -6.24 5.02
CA ARG A 354 10.73 -6.19 5.28
C ARG A 354 9.97 -7.30 4.56
N PHE A 355 10.42 -7.71 3.37
CA PHE A 355 9.83 -8.83 2.65
C PHE A 355 10.03 -10.14 3.43
N TYR A 356 11.22 -10.45 3.91
CA TYR A 356 11.46 -11.67 4.71
C TYR A 356 10.71 -11.66 6.03
N GLN A 357 10.67 -10.54 6.74
CA GLN A 357 9.85 -10.38 7.95
C GLN A 357 8.35 -10.61 7.63
N GLY A 358 7.86 -10.09 6.50
CA GLY A 358 6.49 -10.28 6.02
C GLY A 358 6.16 -11.70 5.55
N LEU A 359 7.15 -12.57 5.34
CA LEU A 359 7.00 -14.00 5.13
C LEU A 359 6.96 -14.79 6.45
N GLY A 360 7.32 -14.16 7.58
CA GLY A 360 7.34 -14.76 8.91
C GLY A 360 8.74 -15.13 9.42
N PHE A 361 9.79 -14.78 8.70
CA PHE A 361 11.15 -14.92 9.21
C PHE A 361 11.37 -13.99 10.41
N LYS A 362 12.19 -14.45 11.36
CA LYS A 362 12.61 -13.70 12.55
C LYS A 362 14.09 -13.35 12.45
N GLU A 363 14.45 -12.18 12.95
CA GLU A 363 15.86 -11.81 13.11
C GLU A 363 16.56 -12.81 14.02
N PHE A 364 17.73 -13.27 13.59
CA PHE A 364 18.53 -14.21 14.34
C PHE A 364 19.83 -13.56 14.83
N GLU A 365 20.73 -13.20 13.91
CA GLU A 365 22.01 -12.64 14.26
C GLU A 365 22.57 -11.72 13.15
N VAL A 366 23.41 -10.75 13.53
CA VAL A 366 24.16 -9.91 12.62
C VAL A 366 25.64 -10.28 12.66
N PHE A 367 26.23 -10.54 11.52
CA PHE A 367 27.67 -10.77 11.36
C PHE A 367 28.33 -9.56 10.68
N PRO A 368 28.97 -8.66 11.44
CA PRO A 368 29.41 -7.36 10.92
C PRO A 368 30.44 -7.43 9.80
N ALA A 369 31.24 -8.48 9.77
CA ALA A 369 32.37 -8.62 8.85
C ALA A 369 32.24 -9.76 7.82
N LEU A 370 31.10 -10.49 7.78
CA LEU A 370 30.95 -11.66 6.90
C LEU A 370 31.03 -11.31 5.41
N TRP A 371 30.50 -10.15 5.02
CA TRP A 371 30.54 -9.61 3.66
C TRP A 371 31.36 -8.30 3.56
N GLY A 372 32.27 -8.08 4.53
CA GLY A 372 33.01 -6.83 4.71
C GLY A 372 32.29 -5.84 5.60
N GLU A 373 33.06 -4.92 6.20
CA GLU A 373 32.55 -3.97 7.21
C GLU A 373 31.43 -3.05 6.72
N GLN A 374 31.35 -2.80 5.40
CA GLN A 374 30.33 -1.96 4.80
C GLN A 374 29.01 -2.70 4.53
N ASN A 375 29.01 -4.04 4.61
CA ASN A 375 27.85 -4.88 4.35
C ASN A 375 27.62 -5.86 5.50
N PRO A 376 27.23 -5.40 6.69
CA PRO A 376 26.90 -6.29 7.80
C PRO A 376 25.82 -7.28 7.38
N CYS A 377 26.08 -8.57 7.58
CA CYS A 377 25.18 -9.62 7.19
C CYS A 377 24.14 -9.88 8.28
N GLN A 378 22.88 -9.62 8.01
CA GLN A 378 21.75 -10.01 8.84
C GLN A 378 21.28 -11.41 8.44
N ILE A 379 21.21 -12.32 9.39
CA ILE A 379 20.59 -13.63 9.24
C ILE A 379 19.16 -13.57 9.80
N TYR A 380 18.23 -14.11 9.03
CA TYR A 380 16.85 -14.37 9.43
C TYR A 380 16.59 -15.87 9.42
N VAL A 381 15.76 -16.35 10.34
CA VAL A 381 15.37 -17.78 10.45
C VAL A 381 13.86 -17.93 10.54
N MET A 382 13.38 -19.09 10.07
CA MET A 382 11.98 -19.50 10.17
C MET A 382 11.91 -20.97 10.55
N GLY A 383 11.12 -21.32 11.57
CA GLY A 383 10.73 -22.71 11.83
C GLY A 383 9.66 -23.16 10.83
N LEU A 384 9.82 -24.34 10.24
CA LEU A 384 8.87 -24.94 9.29
C LEU A 384 7.81 -25.78 10.00
N LYS A 385 8.18 -26.45 11.09
CA LYS A 385 7.22 -27.15 11.95
C LYS A 385 6.73 -26.15 13.00
N GLY A 386 5.42 -26.07 13.20
CA GLY A 386 4.86 -25.29 14.31
C GLY A 386 5.51 -25.78 15.60
N ILE A 387 6.14 -24.85 16.34
CA ILE A 387 6.56 -25.09 17.72
C ILE A 387 5.26 -25.31 18.48
N SER A 388 4.97 -26.58 18.74
CA SER A 388 3.83 -27.01 19.59
C SER A 388 4.08 -26.61 21.03
#